data_1abbdff8133d72d80b6808f10af55691
#
_entry.id   1abbdff8133d72d80b6808f10af55691
#
_cell.length_a   1.000
_cell.length_b   1.000
_cell.length_c   1.000
_cell.angle_alpha   90.00
_cell.angle_beta   90.00
_cell.angle_gamma   90.00
#
_symmetry.space_group_name_H-M   'P 1'
#
loop_
_entity.id
_entity.type
_entity.pdbx_description
1 polymer ?
#
loop_
_entity_poly.entity_id
_entity_poly.type
_entity_poly.pdbx_seq_one_letter_code
_entity_poly.pdbx_strand_id
1 'polypeptide(L)'
;MKPILNIENLTKIYGNVPSQTKALNGITFQVMPGEFLGIMGSSGSGKSTLLNCIATVIQPTGGSIQVEGDTLQSLKEKALAEYRGKKVGYLFQNFELLDNLTGRENILLPTSLHGVAETESSQRLKQLADYLEISDVLDKFPSKMSGGQRQRVAAARALILHPQMILADEPTGALDSKNARSLMEKLSGLNRDEQATILMVTHDSNAASFCKRILFIQDGVIFHELRRGDESQQEFYGRILKVMAQLGGGSANVL
;
A
#
# COMPACT_ATOMS: atom_id res chain seq x y z
N MET A 1 -17.45 15.43 -1.80
CA MET A 1 -16.07 15.37 -1.23
C MET A 1 -15.06 15.42 -2.35
N LYS A 2 -13.88 16.03 -2.12
CA LYS A 2 -12.77 15.97 -3.09
C LYS A 2 -11.99 14.67 -2.89
N PRO A 3 -11.48 14.03 -3.96
CA PRO A 3 -10.61 12.88 -3.84
C PRO A 3 -9.29 13.25 -3.14
N ILE A 4 -8.75 12.34 -2.33
CA ILE A 4 -7.42 12.49 -1.74
C ILE A 4 -6.33 12.21 -2.77
N LEU A 5 -6.61 11.26 -3.69
CA LEU A 5 -5.74 10.90 -4.81
C LEU A 5 -6.56 10.94 -6.09
N ASN A 6 -6.04 11.63 -7.12
CA ASN A 6 -6.59 11.61 -8.48
C ASN A 6 -5.48 11.25 -9.46
N ILE A 7 -5.70 10.21 -10.24
CA ILE A 7 -4.78 9.73 -11.27
C ILE A 7 -5.46 9.84 -12.63
N GLU A 8 -4.79 10.48 -13.59
CA GLU A 8 -5.32 10.71 -14.93
C GLU A 8 -4.33 10.28 -15.99
N ASN A 9 -4.74 9.34 -16.84
CA ASN A 9 -4.00 8.83 -18.00
C ASN A 9 -2.54 8.45 -17.69
N LEU A 10 -2.29 7.88 -16.49
CA LEU A 10 -0.95 7.58 -16.02
C LEU A 10 -0.30 6.52 -16.90
N THR A 11 0.89 6.82 -17.39
CA THR A 11 1.69 5.91 -18.22
C THR A 11 3.09 5.75 -17.64
N LYS A 12 3.64 4.54 -17.73
CA LYS A 12 5.03 4.25 -17.41
C LYS A 12 5.61 3.28 -18.41
N ILE A 13 6.67 3.70 -19.08
CA ILE A 13 7.41 2.92 -20.07
C ILE A 13 8.83 2.72 -19.55
N TYR A 14 9.32 1.50 -19.58
CA TYR A 14 10.70 1.14 -19.25
C TYR A 14 11.44 0.74 -20.52
N GLY A 15 12.75 0.94 -20.54
CA GLY A 15 13.63 0.60 -21.67
C GLY A 15 13.59 1.60 -22.82
N ASN A 16 14.38 1.32 -23.84
CA ASN A 16 14.49 2.12 -25.06
C ASN A 16 14.03 1.30 -26.27
N VAL A 17 13.61 1.99 -27.35
CA VAL A 17 13.27 1.34 -28.62
C VAL A 17 14.47 0.51 -29.11
N PRO A 18 14.28 -0.78 -29.53
CA PRO A 18 13.00 -1.46 -29.75
C PRO A 18 12.45 -2.26 -28.55
N SER A 19 13.16 -2.32 -27.41
CA SER A 19 12.81 -3.18 -26.27
C SER A 19 12.05 -2.42 -25.17
N GLN A 20 10.99 -1.70 -25.52
CA GLN A 20 10.17 -0.97 -24.56
C GLN A 20 9.13 -1.89 -23.90
N THR A 21 8.98 -1.76 -22.56
CA THR A 21 7.89 -2.37 -21.80
C THR A 21 6.98 -1.28 -21.23
N LYS A 22 5.71 -1.29 -21.63
CA LYS A 22 4.69 -0.37 -21.15
C LYS A 22 4.03 -0.95 -19.89
N ALA A 23 4.57 -0.61 -18.72
CA ALA A 23 4.10 -1.12 -17.44
C ALA A 23 2.79 -0.49 -16.99
N LEU A 24 2.54 0.79 -17.32
CA LEU A 24 1.26 1.47 -17.11
C LEU A 24 0.84 2.10 -18.43
N ASN A 25 -0.45 1.93 -18.79
CA ASN A 25 -1.00 2.27 -20.08
C ASN A 25 -2.31 3.07 -19.96
N GLY A 26 -2.23 4.29 -19.43
CA GLY A 26 -3.40 5.18 -19.31
C GLY A 26 -4.29 4.87 -18.11
N ILE A 27 -3.70 4.51 -16.97
CA ILE A 27 -4.42 4.28 -15.70
C ILE A 27 -5.11 5.56 -15.26
N THR A 28 -6.40 5.47 -15.00
CA THR A 28 -7.22 6.60 -14.52
C THR A 28 -8.17 6.12 -13.42
N PHE A 29 -8.06 6.68 -12.22
CA PHE A 29 -8.98 6.45 -11.10
C PHE A 29 -8.80 7.51 -10.02
N GLN A 30 -9.77 7.54 -9.08
CA GLN A 30 -9.74 8.41 -7.91
C GLN A 30 -9.86 7.59 -6.63
N VAL A 31 -9.31 8.10 -5.53
CA VAL A 31 -9.47 7.54 -4.19
C VAL A 31 -10.04 8.60 -3.26
N MET A 32 -11.08 8.24 -2.52
CA MET A 32 -11.71 9.13 -1.56
C MET A 32 -11.04 9.01 -0.18
N PRO A 33 -11.04 10.08 0.64
CA PRO A 33 -10.61 9.99 2.03
C PRO A 33 -11.34 8.85 2.77
N GLY A 34 -10.60 8.05 3.55
CA GLY A 34 -11.15 6.91 4.28
C GLY A 34 -11.52 5.70 3.42
N GLU A 35 -11.10 5.66 2.17
CA GLU A 35 -11.30 4.50 1.30
C GLU A 35 -10.23 3.42 1.55
N PHE A 36 -10.64 2.15 1.59
CA PHE A 36 -9.74 1.01 1.52
C PHE A 36 -9.83 0.40 0.12
N LEU A 37 -8.89 0.79 -0.74
CA LEU A 37 -8.82 0.35 -2.13
C LEU A 37 -7.81 -0.78 -2.29
N GLY A 38 -8.23 -1.90 -2.88
CA GLY A 38 -7.38 -2.98 -3.35
C GLY A 38 -7.03 -2.81 -4.84
N ILE A 39 -5.82 -3.16 -5.22
CA ILE A 39 -5.36 -3.23 -6.61
C ILE A 39 -4.86 -4.64 -6.83
N MET A 40 -5.55 -5.38 -7.69
CA MET A 40 -5.27 -6.79 -8.00
C MET A 40 -4.87 -6.99 -9.46
N GLY A 41 -4.20 -8.10 -9.73
CA GLY A 41 -3.80 -8.50 -11.08
C GLY A 41 -2.65 -9.52 -11.04
N SER A 42 -2.31 -10.11 -12.19
CA SER A 42 -1.21 -11.05 -12.33
C SER A 42 0.15 -10.40 -12.02
N SER A 43 1.18 -11.23 -11.82
CA SER A 43 2.56 -10.74 -11.74
C SER A 43 2.92 -10.00 -13.04
N GLY A 44 3.62 -8.87 -12.91
CA GLY A 44 4.00 -8.04 -14.06
C GLY A 44 2.89 -7.13 -14.62
N SER A 45 1.67 -7.13 -14.09
CA SER A 45 0.57 -6.29 -14.59
C SER A 45 0.72 -4.78 -14.33
N GLY A 46 1.76 -4.34 -13.61
CA GLY A 46 2.06 -2.92 -13.34
C GLY A 46 1.68 -2.42 -11.94
N LYS A 47 1.18 -3.27 -11.03
CA LYS A 47 0.70 -2.88 -9.70
C LYS A 47 1.74 -2.16 -8.84
N SER A 48 2.90 -2.77 -8.60
CA SER A 48 3.99 -2.14 -7.83
C SER A 48 4.56 -0.91 -8.54
N THR A 49 4.58 -0.90 -9.88
CA THR A 49 4.93 0.30 -10.65
C THR A 49 3.97 1.45 -10.36
N LEU A 50 2.66 1.18 -10.34
CA LEU A 50 1.64 2.17 -9.99
C LEU A 50 1.85 2.71 -8.57
N LEU A 51 2.03 1.82 -7.60
CA LEU A 51 2.25 2.21 -6.20
C LEU A 51 3.52 3.06 -6.05
N ASN A 52 4.61 2.67 -6.72
CA ASN A 52 5.88 3.41 -6.72
C ASN A 52 5.78 4.79 -7.41
N CYS A 53 4.94 4.93 -8.44
CA CYS A 53 4.64 6.23 -9.02
C CYS A 53 3.87 7.13 -8.03
N ILE A 54 2.88 6.59 -7.32
CA ILE A 54 2.12 7.32 -6.30
C ILE A 54 3.04 7.72 -5.13
N ALA A 55 3.94 6.82 -4.72
CA ALA A 55 4.95 7.09 -3.69
C ALA A 55 6.07 8.03 -4.15
N THR A 56 6.07 8.46 -5.40
CA THR A 56 7.14 9.30 -6.02
C THR A 56 8.53 8.67 -5.99
N VAL A 57 8.63 7.36 -5.85
CA VAL A 57 9.89 6.58 -5.97
C VAL A 57 10.28 6.47 -7.43
N ILE A 58 9.29 6.38 -8.32
CA ILE A 58 9.46 6.31 -9.78
C ILE A 58 8.65 7.45 -10.42
N GLN A 59 9.26 8.19 -11.34
CA GLN A 59 8.52 9.17 -12.12
C GLN A 59 7.74 8.49 -13.24
N PRO A 60 6.45 8.83 -13.46
CA PRO A 60 5.69 8.37 -14.61
C PRO A 60 6.28 8.93 -15.91
N THR A 61 5.99 8.27 -17.04
CA THR A 61 6.38 8.75 -18.37
C THR A 61 5.38 9.78 -18.92
N GLY A 62 4.12 9.68 -18.48
CA GLY A 62 3.04 10.62 -18.87
C GLY A 62 1.83 10.50 -17.94
N GLY A 63 0.87 11.37 -18.11
CA GLY A 63 -0.30 11.49 -17.26
C GLY A 63 -0.02 12.33 -16.01
N SER A 64 -0.96 12.35 -15.06
CA SER A 64 -0.84 13.13 -13.83
C SER A 64 -1.26 12.35 -12.58
N ILE A 65 -0.61 12.66 -11.46
CA ILE A 65 -0.95 12.21 -10.12
C ILE A 65 -1.16 13.46 -9.26
N GLN A 66 -2.36 13.60 -8.73
CA GLN A 66 -2.70 14.70 -7.82
C GLN A 66 -3.03 14.13 -6.44
N VAL A 67 -2.46 14.71 -5.41
CA VAL A 67 -2.76 14.40 -4.01
C VAL A 67 -3.25 15.67 -3.33
N GLU A 68 -4.47 15.65 -2.79
CA GLU A 68 -5.14 16.83 -2.21
C GLU A 68 -5.22 18.03 -3.16
N GLY A 69 -5.14 17.80 -4.46
CA GLY A 69 -5.17 18.83 -5.50
C GLY A 69 -3.79 19.28 -5.98
N ASP A 70 -2.72 18.92 -5.30
CA ASP A 70 -1.34 19.21 -5.72
C ASP A 70 -0.86 18.16 -6.73
N THR A 71 -0.39 18.59 -7.89
CA THR A 71 0.19 17.69 -8.92
C THR A 71 1.61 17.32 -8.52
N LEU A 72 1.85 16.03 -8.25
CA LEU A 72 3.16 15.54 -7.74
C LEU A 72 4.30 15.81 -8.73
N GLN A 73 4.06 15.73 -10.03
CA GLN A 73 5.08 15.98 -11.07
C GLN A 73 5.56 17.42 -11.13
N SER A 74 4.80 18.38 -10.57
CA SER A 74 5.18 19.80 -10.50
C SER A 74 5.99 20.15 -9.25
N LEU A 75 6.07 19.24 -8.28
CA LEU A 75 6.75 19.46 -7.01
C LEU A 75 8.28 19.35 -7.18
N LYS A 76 9.01 20.22 -6.48
CA LYS A 76 10.47 20.13 -6.38
C LYS A 76 10.87 18.99 -5.42
N GLU A 77 12.11 18.52 -5.53
CA GLU A 77 12.63 17.38 -4.76
C GLU A 77 12.41 17.52 -3.24
N LYS A 78 12.59 18.71 -2.68
CA LYS A 78 12.33 18.96 -1.24
C LYS A 78 10.86 18.70 -0.87
N ALA A 79 9.91 19.15 -1.69
CA ALA A 79 8.48 18.93 -1.46
C ALA A 79 8.10 17.46 -1.67
N LEU A 80 8.72 16.78 -2.65
CA LEU A 80 8.55 15.34 -2.84
C LEU A 80 9.10 14.53 -1.67
N ALA A 81 10.24 14.91 -1.11
CA ALA A 81 10.79 14.26 0.09
C ALA A 81 9.85 14.46 1.30
N GLU A 82 9.28 15.66 1.46
CA GLU A 82 8.31 15.93 2.53
C GLU A 82 7.00 15.15 2.32
N TYR A 83 6.52 15.04 1.09
CA TYR A 83 5.38 14.19 0.72
C TYR A 83 5.63 12.73 1.11
N ARG A 84 6.76 12.15 0.67
CA ARG A 84 7.13 10.75 1.02
C ARG A 84 7.24 10.53 2.52
N GLY A 85 7.78 11.50 3.24
CA GLY A 85 8.06 11.33 4.66
C GLY A 85 6.88 11.55 5.58
N LYS A 86 5.99 12.51 5.25
CA LYS A 86 4.89 12.91 6.16
C LYS A 86 3.50 12.50 5.67
N LYS A 87 3.27 12.52 4.34
CA LYS A 87 1.94 12.30 3.78
C LYS A 87 1.66 10.85 3.42
N VAL A 88 2.70 10.05 3.23
CA VAL A 88 2.61 8.66 2.81
C VAL A 88 3.27 7.73 3.83
N GLY A 89 2.52 6.75 4.32
CA GLY A 89 3.06 5.60 5.02
C GLY A 89 3.24 4.45 4.03
N TYR A 90 4.46 3.95 3.86
CA TYR A 90 4.70 2.84 2.91
C TYR A 90 4.96 1.53 3.67
N LEU A 91 4.17 0.50 3.38
CA LEU A 91 4.29 -0.85 3.92
C LEU A 91 4.77 -1.80 2.82
N PHE A 92 6.01 -2.24 2.92
CA PHE A 92 6.68 -3.09 1.93
C PHE A 92 6.38 -4.58 2.16
N GLN A 93 6.49 -5.37 1.11
CA GLN A 93 6.35 -6.83 1.15
C GLN A 93 7.44 -7.47 2.03
N ASN A 94 8.70 -7.01 1.92
CA ASN A 94 9.86 -7.56 2.62
C ASN A 94 10.23 -6.77 3.89
N PHE A 95 9.23 -6.10 4.52
CA PHE A 95 9.38 -5.32 5.76
C PHE A 95 10.26 -4.07 5.63
N GLU A 96 11.41 -4.16 4.95
CA GLU A 96 12.43 -3.10 4.77
C GLU A 96 12.80 -2.45 6.11
N LEU A 97 12.98 -3.25 7.15
CA LEU A 97 13.52 -2.83 8.43
C LEU A 97 15.05 -2.74 8.34
N LEU A 98 15.63 -1.76 9.02
CA LEU A 98 17.06 -1.64 9.16
C LEU A 98 17.56 -2.64 10.22
N ASP A 99 18.39 -3.59 9.81
CA ASP A 99 18.83 -4.72 10.65
C ASP A 99 19.71 -4.30 11.84
N ASN A 100 20.36 -3.14 11.73
CA ASN A 100 21.21 -2.55 12.78
C ASN A 100 20.45 -1.66 13.76
N LEU A 101 19.13 -1.54 13.62
CA LEU A 101 18.24 -0.82 14.52
C LEU A 101 17.26 -1.78 15.17
N THR A 102 16.91 -1.53 16.43
CA THR A 102 15.85 -2.21 17.15
C THR A 102 14.47 -1.92 16.53
N GLY A 103 13.43 -2.63 16.94
CA GLY A 103 12.06 -2.33 16.54
C GLY A 103 11.65 -0.90 16.86
N ARG A 104 11.97 -0.45 18.08
CA ARG A 104 11.73 0.93 18.55
C ARG A 104 12.40 1.96 17.64
N GLU A 105 13.69 1.78 17.38
CA GLU A 105 14.47 2.70 16.53
C GLU A 105 13.98 2.72 15.09
N ASN A 106 13.62 1.55 14.52
CA ASN A 106 13.00 1.47 13.20
C ASN A 106 11.70 2.28 13.12
N ILE A 107 10.83 2.16 14.15
CA ILE A 107 9.54 2.87 14.19
C ILE A 107 9.75 4.38 14.36
N LEU A 108 10.69 4.79 15.21
CA LEU A 108 10.95 6.21 15.51
C LEU A 108 11.82 6.92 14.47
N LEU A 109 12.44 6.19 13.54
CA LEU A 109 13.31 6.79 12.52
C LEU A 109 12.63 7.93 11.74
N PRO A 110 11.39 7.78 11.22
CA PRO A 110 10.71 8.88 10.55
C PRO A 110 10.50 10.12 11.43
N THR A 111 10.17 9.94 12.71
CA THR A 111 9.95 11.07 13.64
C THR A 111 11.23 11.84 13.87
N SER A 112 12.38 11.15 14.00
CA SER A 112 13.70 11.76 14.15
C SER A 112 14.11 12.57 12.91
N LEU A 113 13.86 12.03 11.71
CA LEU A 113 14.17 12.70 10.43
C LEU A 113 13.32 13.97 10.20
N HIS A 114 12.11 14.01 10.76
CA HIS A 114 11.18 15.13 10.60
C HIS A 114 11.12 16.07 11.80
N GLY A 115 11.96 15.88 12.81
CA GLY A 115 12.10 16.77 13.97
C GLY A 115 10.85 16.78 14.86
N VAL A 116 10.13 15.64 14.97
CA VAL A 116 9.00 15.51 15.89
C VAL A 116 9.50 15.40 17.31
N ALA A 117 8.82 16.07 18.26
CA ALA A 117 9.21 16.06 19.67
C ALA A 117 9.22 14.64 20.24
N GLU A 118 10.21 14.34 21.10
CA GLU A 118 10.37 13.00 21.70
C GLU A 118 9.14 12.58 22.52
N THR A 119 8.52 13.50 23.23
CA THR A 119 7.31 13.24 24.03
C THR A 119 6.14 12.77 23.15
N GLU A 120 5.92 13.44 22.00
CA GLU A 120 4.88 13.11 21.04
C GLU A 120 5.18 11.75 20.37
N SER A 121 6.42 11.56 19.90
CA SER A 121 6.88 10.32 19.27
C SER A 121 6.75 9.12 20.20
N SER A 122 7.12 9.26 21.47
CA SER A 122 7.04 8.21 22.48
C SER A 122 5.60 7.85 22.83
N GLN A 123 4.71 8.84 22.92
CA GLN A 123 3.30 8.61 23.16
C GLN A 123 2.66 7.84 21.98
N ARG A 124 2.95 8.27 20.76
CA ARG A 124 2.43 7.61 19.54
C ARG A 124 3.00 6.20 19.38
N LEU A 125 4.30 6.02 19.64
CA LEU A 125 4.92 4.69 19.64
C LEU A 125 4.18 3.73 20.57
N LYS A 126 3.88 4.15 21.81
CA LYS A 126 3.16 3.33 22.76
C LYS A 126 1.80 2.91 22.24
N GLN A 127 1.01 3.87 21.72
CA GLN A 127 -0.31 3.57 21.14
C GLN A 127 -0.24 2.55 19.99
N LEU A 128 0.71 2.73 19.06
CA LEU A 128 0.90 1.81 17.94
C LEU A 128 1.42 0.45 18.38
N ALA A 129 2.32 0.41 19.38
CA ALA A 129 2.86 -0.84 19.89
C ALA A 129 1.77 -1.69 20.58
N ASP A 130 0.90 -1.05 21.35
CA ASP A 130 -0.24 -1.73 21.98
C ASP A 130 -1.26 -2.18 20.92
N TYR A 131 -1.61 -1.31 19.97
CA TYR A 131 -2.57 -1.63 18.90
C TYR A 131 -2.09 -2.78 18.01
N LEU A 132 -0.82 -2.78 17.60
CA LEU A 132 -0.22 -3.78 16.71
C LEU A 132 0.36 -4.99 17.46
N GLU A 133 0.25 -5.02 18.80
CA GLU A 133 0.72 -6.13 19.64
C GLU A 133 2.21 -6.43 19.42
N ILE A 134 3.06 -5.40 19.54
CA ILE A 134 4.51 -5.47 19.32
C ILE A 134 5.32 -4.92 20.50
N SER A 135 4.68 -4.64 21.66
CA SER A 135 5.34 -4.06 22.82
C SER A 135 6.50 -4.93 23.34
N ASP A 136 6.39 -6.26 23.19
CA ASP A 136 7.41 -7.26 23.61
C ASP A 136 8.63 -7.36 22.68
N VAL A 137 8.59 -6.71 21.50
CA VAL A 137 9.65 -6.77 20.49
C VAL A 137 10.30 -5.42 20.19
N LEU A 138 9.87 -4.34 20.84
CA LEU A 138 10.40 -3.01 20.59
C LEU A 138 11.92 -2.92 20.75
N ASP A 139 12.49 -3.64 21.72
CA ASP A 139 13.91 -3.60 22.04
C ASP A 139 14.70 -4.76 21.38
N LYS A 140 14.05 -5.53 20.49
CA LYS A 140 14.70 -6.58 19.69
C LYS A 140 15.15 -6.05 18.34
N PHE A 141 16.22 -6.63 17.79
CA PHE A 141 16.62 -6.42 16.40
C PHE A 141 15.77 -7.27 15.44
N PRO A 142 15.58 -6.86 14.18
CA PRO A 142 14.78 -7.60 13.19
C PRO A 142 15.15 -9.08 13.06
N SER A 143 16.42 -9.44 13.19
CA SER A 143 16.92 -10.81 13.18
C SER A 143 16.38 -11.70 14.31
N LYS A 144 15.85 -11.11 15.38
CA LYS A 144 15.27 -11.80 16.53
C LYS A 144 13.73 -11.77 16.54
N MET A 145 13.10 -11.32 15.47
CA MET A 145 11.66 -11.21 15.31
C MET A 145 11.14 -12.25 14.30
N SER A 146 9.93 -12.76 14.53
CA SER A 146 9.21 -13.53 13.51
C SER A 146 8.81 -12.65 12.31
N GLY A 147 8.46 -13.26 11.17
CA GLY A 147 7.96 -12.52 9.99
C GLY A 147 6.77 -11.62 10.32
N GLY A 148 5.78 -12.14 11.07
CA GLY A 148 4.63 -11.36 11.52
C GLY A 148 4.98 -10.20 12.44
N GLN A 149 5.95 -10.39 13.35
CA GLN A 149 6.45 -9.30 14.21
C GLN A 149 7.16 -8.22 13.39
N ARG A 150 8.04 -8.61 12.46
CA ARG A 150 8.70 -7.65 11.54
C ARG A 150 7.70 -6.84 10.73
N GLN A 151 6.65 -7.48 10.20
CA GLN A 151 5.64 -6.78 9.42
C GLN A 151 4.81 -5.81 10.26
N ARG A 152 4.46 -6.17 11.50
CA ARG A 152 3.77 -5.26 12.42
C ARG A 152 4.66 -4.08 12.85
N VAL A 153 5.96 -4.29 13.06
CA VAL A 153 6.94 -3.21 13.29
C VAL A 153 7.04 -2.29 12.07
N ALA A 154 7.08 -2.85 10.85
CA ALA A 154 7.06 -2.06 9.62
C ALA A 154 5.75 -1.27 9.46
N ALA A 155 4.61 -1.85 9.83
CA ALA A 155 3.33 -1.15 9.86
C ALA A 155 3.34 0.01 10.88
N ALA A 156 3.87 -0.20 12.09
CA ALA A 156 4.02 0.87 13.07
C ALA A 156 4.90 2.01 12.55
N ARG A 157 6.02 1.69 11.88
CA ARG A 157 6.89 2.69 11.24
C ARG A 157 6.15 3.50 10.17
N ALA A 158 5.34 2.83 9.34
CA ALA A 158 4.56 3.50 8.31
C ALA A 158 3.48 4.44 8.89
N LEU A 159 2.99 4.15 10.10
CA LEU A 159 1.88 4.86 10.75
C LEU A 159 2.33 5.96 11.74
N ILE A 160 3.61 6.00 12.11
CA ILE A 160 4.08 6.83 13.23
C ILE A 160 3.84 8.33 13.02
N LEU A 161 3.92 8.81 11.79
CA LEU A 161 3.72 10.22 11.42
C LEU A 161 2.29 10.58 11.02
N HIS A 162 1.29 9.73 11.31
CA HIS A 162 -0.11 9.93 10.93
C HIS A 162 -0.27 10.25 9.43
N PRO A 163 0.20 9.38 8.53
CA PRO A 163 0.17 9.66 7.12
C PRO A 163 -1.28 9.81 6.62
N GLN A 164 -1.49 10.64 5.61
CA GLN A 164 -2.78 10.84 4.97
C GLN A 164 -3.22 9.61 4.17
N MET A 165 -2.25 8.84 3.68
CA MET A 165 -2.48 7.64 2.89
C MET A 165 -1.43 6.58 3.21
N ILE A 166 -1.90 5.33 3.34
CA ILE A 166 -1.07 4.14 3.51
C ILE A 166 -0.99 3.43 2.16
N LEU A 167 0.22 3.24 1.65
CA LEU A 167 0.50 2.44 0.47
C LEU A 167 1.06 1.09 0.92
N ALA A 168 0.37 0.00 0.63
CA ALA A 168 0.77 -1.34 1.04
C ALA A 168 1.05 -2.22 -0.20
N ASP A 169 2.32 -2.57 -0.41
CA ASP A 169 2.75 -3.43 -1.51
C ASP A 169 2.88 -4.88 -1.03
N GLU A 170 1.91 -5.72 -1.38
CA GLU A 170 1.85 -7.14 -0.99
C GLU A 170 2.08 -7.37 0.53
N PRO A 171 1.37 -6.66 1.43
CA PRO A 171 1.72 -6.60 2.85
C PRO A 171 1.63 -7.95 3.57
N THR A 172 0.98 -8.95 2.97
CA THR A 172 0.82 -10.30 3.50
C THR A 172 1.71 -11.33 2.82
N GLY A 173 2.43 -10.96 1.75
CA GLY A 173 3.13 -11.91 0.89
C GLY A 173 4.25 -12.73 1.56
N ALA A 174 4.84 -12.21 2.65
CA ALA A 174 5.89 -12.89 3.41
C ALA A 174 5.37 -13.52 4.74
N LEU A 175 4.04 -13.60 4.93
CA LEU A 175 3.42 -14.04 6.18
C LEU A 175 2.69 -15.37 6.02
N ASP A 176 2.64 -16.15 7.10
CA ASP A 176 1.68 -17.25 7.21
C ASP A 176 0.24 -16.74 7.31
N SER A 177 -0.74 -17.61 7.05
CA SER A 177 -2.16 -17.24 6.99
C SER A 177 -2.69 -16.59 8.27
N LYS A 178 -2.21 -16.98 9.45
CA LYS A 178 -2.63 -16.42 10.74
C LYS A 178 -2.12 -14.99 10.91
N ASN A 179 -0.84 -14.76 10.65
CA ASN A 179 -0.23 -13.42 10.72
C ASN A 179 -0.77 -12.50 9.63
N ALA A 180 -0.99 -13.01 8.41
CA ALA A 180 -1.61 -12.28 7.31
C ALA A 180 -3.01 -11.78 7.70
N ARG A 181 -3.87 -12.65 8.22
CA ARG A 181 -5.21 -12.30 8.68
C ARG A 181 -5.17 -11.25 9.80
N SER A 182 -4.32 -11.46 10.81
CA SER A 182 -4.17 -10.52 11.94
C SER A 182 -3.76 -9.12 11.44
N LEU A 183 -2.81 -9.02 10.51
CA LEU A 183 -2.41 -7.75 9.93
C LEU A 183 -3.57 -7.07 9.18
N MET A 184 -4.31 -7.85 8.36
CA MET A 184 -5.44 -7.31 7.60
C MET A 184 -6.58 -6.82 8.51
N GLU A 185 -6.86 -7.51 9.61
CA GLU A 185 -7.81 -7.08 10.63
C GLU A 185 -7.38 -5.76 11.28
N LYS A 186 -6.08 -5.57 11.59
CA LYS A 186 -5.54 -4.30 12.11
C LYS A 186 -5.65 -3.18 11.07
N LEU A 187 -5.27 -3.40 9.82
CA LEU A 187 -5.41 -2.39 8.75
C LEU A 187 -6.88 -2.02 8.51
N SER A 188 -7.78 -3.02 8.52
CA SER A 188 -9.22 -2.79 8.38
C SER A 188 -9.79 -2.01 9.57
N GLY A 189 -9.29 -2.28 10.80
CA GLY A 189 -9.62 -1.51 11.99
C GLY A 189 -9.24 -0.03 11.84
N LEU A 190 -8.00 0.27 11.44
CA LEU A 190 -7.55 1.64 11.18
C LEU A 190 -8.41 2.36 10.13
N ASN A 191 -8.77 1.65 9.05
CA ASN A 191 -9.65 2.23 8.04
C ASN A 191 -11.06 2.54 8.59
N ARG A 192 -11.63 1.64 9.38
CA ARG A 192 -12.99 1.81 9.95
C ARG A 192 -13.02 2.85 11.05
N ASP A 193 -12.08 2.78 12.00
CA ASP A 193 -12.15 3.50 13.26
C ASP A 193 -11.44 4.87 13.20
N GLU A 194 -10.32 4.95 12.43
CA GLU A 194 -9.54 6.19 12.25
C GLU A 194 -9.73 6.82 10.85
N GLN A 195 -10.60 6.24 10.00
CA GLN A 195 -10.82 6.69 8.62
C GLN A 195 -9.52 6.78 7.79
N ALA A 196 -8.55 5.91 8.09
CA ALA A 196 -7.30 5.85 7.34
C ALA A 196 -7.56 5.49 5.88
N THR A 197 -6.97 6.24 4.94
CA THR A 197 -7.02 5.90 3.51
C THR A 197 -5.95 4.88 3.21
N ILE A 198 -6.32 3.74 2.61
CA ILE A 198 -5.39 2.64 2.34
C ILE A 198 -5.49 2.24 0.86
N LEU A 199 -4.35 2.24 0.17
CA LEU A 199 -4.17 1.59 -1.13
C LEU A 199 -3.31 0.35 -0.94
N MET A 200 -3.87 -0.80 -1.24
CA MET A 200 -3.17 -2.07 -1.12
C MET A 200 -3.04 -2.76 -2.48
N VAL A 201 -1.83 -3.08 -2.86
CA VAL A 201 -1.55 -3.99 -3.97
C VAL A 201 -1.45 -5.40 -3.42
N THR A 202 -2.14 -6.35 -4.04
CA THR A 202 -2.05 -7.76 -3.67
C THR A 202 -2.50 -8.68 -4.81
N HIS A 203 -2.01 -9.90 -4.83
CA HIS A 203 -2.56 -11.01 -5.62
C HIS A 203 -3.37 -11.99 -4.75
N ASP A 204 -3.36 -11.81 -3.42
CA ASP A 204 -4.11 -12.64 -2.48
C ASP A 204 -5.56 -12.17 -2.37
N SER A 205 -6.49 -13.00 -2.82
CA SER A 205 -7.93 -12.74 -2.76
C SER A 205 -8.46 -12.64 -1.32
N ASN A 206 -7.84 -13.31 -0.34
CA ASN A 206 -8.21 -13.18 1.07
C ASN A 206 -7.89 -11.78 1.58
N ALA A 207 -6.67 -11.29 1.34
CA ALA A 207 -6.28 -9.93 1.71
C ALA A 207 -7.16 -8.88 1.01
N ALA A 208 -7.43 -9.07 -0.29
CA ALA A 208 -8.28 -8.17 -1.07
C ALA A 208 -9.73 -8.10 -0.55
N SER A 209 -10.25 -9.18 0.05
CA SER A 209 -11.61 -9.22 0.60
C SER A 209 -11.87 -8.25 1.75
N PHE A 210 -10.82 -7.73 2.39
CA PHE A 210 -10.91 -6.68 3.41
C PHE A 210 -11.17 -5.29 2.82
N CYS A 211 -10.89 -5.09 1.53
CA CYS A 211 -11.09 -3.82 0.85
C CYS A 211 -12.58 -3.50 0.65
N LYS A 212 -12.89 -2.21 0.50
CA LYS A 212 -14.24 -1.73 0.14
C LYS A 212 -14.43 -1.72 -1.38
N ARG A 213 -13.34 -1.58 -2.13
CA ARG A 213 -13.31 -1.51 -3.59
C ARG A 213 -12.04 -2.15 -4.11
N ILE A 214 -12.11 -2.79 -5.27
CA ILE A 214 -10.96 -3.41 -5.92
C ILE A 214 -10.91 -2.97 -7.38
N LEU A 215 -9.72 -2.54 -7.83
CA LEU A 215 -9.38 -2.36 -9.22
C LEU A 215 -8.54 -3.54 -9.70
N PHE A 216 -8.94 -4.14 -10.80
CA PHE A 216 -8.17 -5.22 -11.43
C PHE A 216 -7.37 -4.66 -12.59
N ILE A 217 -6.03 -4.88 -12.54
CA ILE A 217 -5.09 -4.41 -13.56
C ILE A 217 -4.57 -5.60 -14.35
N GLN A 218 -4.63 -5.50 -15.67
CA GLN A 218 -4.02 -6.41 -16.61
C GLN A 218 -3.31 -5.59 -17.69
N ASP A 219 -2.09 -5.97 -18.05
CA ASP A 219 -1.29 -5.33 -19.10
C ASP A 219 -1.22 -3.79 -19.01
N GLY A 220 -1.12 -3.30 -17.76
CA GLY A 220 -1.02 -1.88 -17.45
C GLY A 220 -2.31 -1.08 -17.58
N VAL A 221 -3.48 -1.71 -17.74
CA VAL A 221 -4.79 -1.04 -17.80
C VAL A 221 -5.72 -1.57 -16.70
N ILE A 222 -6.64 -0.72 -16.21
CA ILE A 222 -7.75 -1.16 -15.36
C ILE A 222 -8.80 -1.78 -16.28
N PHE A 223 -9.06 -3.07 -16.13
CA PHE A 223 -10.05 -3.76 -16.96
C PHE A 223 -11.36 -4.04 -16.21
N HIS A 224 -11.34 -4.05 -14.87
CA HIS A 224 -12.54 -4.31 -14.08
C HIS A 224 -12.45 -3.63 -12.71
N GLU A 225 -13.63 -3.32 -12.14
CA GLU A 225 -13.79 -2.77 -10.79
C GLU A 225 -14.86 -3.55 -10.03
N LEU A 226 -14.58 -3.91 -8.78
CA LEU A 226 -15.57 -4.44 -7.84
C LEU A 226 -15.73 -3.49 -6.64
N ARG A 227 -16.97 -3.33 -6.18
CA ARG A 227 -17.30 -2.67 -4.91
C ARG A 227 -18.01 -3.66 -4.01
N ARG A 228 -17.63 -3.67 -2.73
CA ARG A 228 -18.23 -4.58 -1.75
C ARG A 228 -19.65 -4.17 -1.38
N GLY A 229 -19.93 -2.87 -1.23
CA GLY A 229 -21.21 -2.39 -0.75
C GLY A 229 -21.52 -2.94 0.65
N ASP A 230 -22.73 -3.43 0.85
CA ASP A 230 -23.23 -4.00 2.12
C ASP A 230 -22.97 -5.52 2.23
N GLU A 231 -22.28 -6.12 1.27
CA GLU A 231 -21.95 -7.54 1.28
C GLU A 231 -21.01 -7.91 2.44
N SER A 232 -21.15 -9.13 2.93
CA SER A 232 -20.18 -9.73 3.85
C SER A 232 -18.82 -9.90 3.16
N GLN A 233 -17.76 -9.98 3.95
CA GLN A 233 -16.42 -10.25 3.43
C GLN A 233 -16.37 -11.58 2.63
N GLN A 234 -17.10 -12.59 3.07
CA GLN A 234 -17.13 -13.91 2.42
C GLN A 234 -17.83 -13.89 1.04
N GLU A 235 -18.92 -13.17 0.90
CA GLU A 235 -19.60 -12.97 -0.39
C GLU A 235 -18.72 -12.20 -1.35
N PHE A 236 -18.09 -11.12 -0.87
CA PHE A 236 -17.15 -10.32 -1.65
C PHE A 236 -15.93 -11.13 -2.11
N TYR A 237 -15.36 -11.97 -1.22
CA TYR A 237 -14.30 -12.91 -1.57
C TYR A 237 -14.71 -13.85 -2.71
N GLY A 238 -15.92 -14.39 -2.67
CA GLY A 238 -16.45 -15.23 -3.74
C GLY A 238 -16.55 -14.53 -5.10
N ARG A 239 -16.89 -13.22 -5.10
CA ARG A 239 -16.91 -12.40 -6.33
C ARG A 239 -15.50 -12.13 -6.86
N ILE A 240 -14.54 -11.84 -5.96
CA ILE A 240 -13.13 -11.65 -6.32
C ILE A 240 -12.60 -12.90 -7.03
N LEU A 241 -12.84 -14.09 -6.48
CA LEU A 241 -12.42 -15.35 -7.09
C LEU A 241 -12.99 -15.55 -8.50
N LYS A 242 -14.25 -15.18 -8.75
CA LYS A 242 -14.86 -15.26 -10.09
C LYS A 242 -14.14 -14.38 -11.11
N VAL A 243 -13.77 -13.13 -10.73
CA VAL A 243 -13.02 -12.24 -11.60
C VAL A 243 -11.61 -12.77 -11.84
N MET A 244 -10.93 -13.27 -10.79
CA MET A 244 -9.59 -13.86 -10.93
C MET A 244 -9.56 -15.10 -11.81
N ALA A 245 -10.60 -15.95 -11.74
CA ALA A 245 -10.74 -17.10 -12.62
C ALA A 245 -10.87 -16.71 -14.11
N GLN A 246 -11.57 -15.61 -14.41
CA GLN A 246 -11.67 -15.07 -15.76
C GLN A 246 -10.32 -14.54 -16.29
N LEU A 247 -9.51 -13.93 -15.40
CA LEU A 247 -8.14 -13.49 -15.72
C LEU A 247 -7.19 -14.65 -16.02
N GLY A 248 -7.30 -15.74 -15.24
CA GLY A 248 -6.45 -16.93 -15.43
C GLY A 248 -6.88 -17.80 -16.63
N GLY A 249 -8.16 -17.77 -17.01
CA GLY A 249 -8.72 -18.55 -18.11
C GLY A 249 -8.47 -18.00 -19.52
N GLY A 250 -8.04 -16.74 -19.63
CA GLY A 250 -7.73 -16.10 -20.93
C GLY A 250 -6.48 -16.64 -21.63
N SER A 251 -5.66 -17.44 -20.94
CA SER A 251 -4.47 -18.11 -21.52
C SER A 251 -4.71 -19.60 -21.86
N ALA A 252 -5.90 -20.15 -21.60
CA ALA A 252 -6.17 -21.58 -21.82
C ALA A 252 -6.98 -21.89 -23.11
N ASN A 253 -7.33 -20.90 -23.93
CA ASN A 253 -8.06 -21.10 -25.20
C ASN A 253 -7.22 -20.74 -26.42
N VAL A 254 -5.94 -21.14 -26.45
CA VAL A 254 -5.14 -21.24 -27.69
C VAL A 254 -4.41 -22.59 -27.64
N LEU A 255 -5.10 -23.64 -27.93
CA LEU A 255 -4.59 -24.89 -28.53
C LEU A 255 -5.65 -25.41 -29.51
#